data_b04d64bb16a3d911f70c14fa1e417d3d
#
_entry.id   b04d64bb16a3d911f70c14fa1e417d3d
#
_cell.length_a   1.000
_cell.length_b   1.000
_cell.length_c   1.000
_cell.angle_alpha   90.00
_cell.angle_beta   90.00
_cell.angle_gamma   90.00
#
_symmetry.space_group_name_H-M   'P 1'
#
loop_
_entity.id
_entity.type
_entity.pdbx_description
1 polymer ?
#
loop_
_entity_poly.entity_id
_entity_poly.type
_entity_poly.pdbx_seq_one_letter_code
_entity_poly.pdbx_strand_id
1 'polypeptide(L)'
;MIPALEAGDRLNRLEFERRYAAMPRLKKAELIEGTVYMAAAVRFRHHAHPHALLLTWLSVYAATRSQLEVADNATVRLDLDNEPQPDIILRVKEEAGGRSRISEDDYIEGAPELIVEIAASTASDDLHQKFNLYRRHGVQEYLVWRVLDGEIDWFCLREGEYQRQIPDDRGRLSGDRFPGLVLDVPALLAGNLADVLASLPYPSPTPNHGLQ
;
A
#
# COMPACT_ATOMS: atom_id res chain seq x y z
N MET A 1 7.09 -10.18 33.51
CA MET A 1 6.86 -8.85 32.87
C MET A 1 7.16 -9.03 31.38
N ILE A 2 6.29 -8.55 30.49
CA ILE A 2 6.53 -8.61 29.03
C ILE A 2 7.52 -7.48 28.70
N PRO A 3 8.65 -7.76 28.02
CA PRO A 3 9.58 -6.72 27.58
C PRO A 3 8.88 -5.77 26.60
N ALA A 4 9.24 -4.49 26.64
CA ALA A 4 8.80 -3.53 25.62
C ALA A 4 9.45 -3.85 24.27
N LEU A 5 8.80 -3.42 23.16
CA LEU A 5 9.45 -3.39 21.85
C LEU A 5 10.43 -2.22 21.79
N GLU A 6 11.59 -2.48 21.23
CA GLU A 6 12.57 -1.45 20.88
C GLU A 6 12.93 -1.54 19.40
N ALA A 7 13.20 -0.40 18.77
CA ALA A 7 13.67 -0.38 17.39
C ALA A 7 14.99 -1.15 17.26
N GLY A 8 15.08 -2.08 16.31
CA GLY A 8 16.22 -2.96 16.11
C GLY A 8 16.14 -4.29 16.85
N ASP A 9 15.12 -4.53 17.69
CA ASP A 9 14.90 -5.87 18.28
C ASP A 9 14.80 -6.92 17.17
N ARG A 10 15.33 -8.13 17.46
CA ARG A 10 15.24 -9.29 16.57
C ARG A 10 14.23 -10.26 17.14
N LEU A 11 13.10 -10.40 16.46
CA LEU A 11 11.94 -11.18 16.91
C LEU A 11 11.33 -11.96 15.76
N ASN A 12 10.60 -13.02 16.10
CA ASN A 12 9.59 -13.56 15.20
C ASN A 12 8.24 -12.85 15.45
N ARG A 13 7.29 -13.02 14.54
CA ARG A 13 5.98 -12.39 14.61
C ARG A 13 5.23 -12.66 15.91
N LEU A 14 5.24 -13.91 16.42
CA LEU A 14 4.51 -14.27 17.64
C LEU A 14 5.00 -13.47 18.85
N GLU A 15 6.30 -13.30 18.99
CA GLU A 15 6.89 -12.52 20.08
C GLU A 15 6.71 -11.00 19.83
N PHE A 16 6.79 -10.56 18.58
CA PHE A 16 6.50 -9.19 18.18
C PHE A 16 5.06 -8.80 18.56
N GLU A 17 4.06 -9.56 18.09
CA GLU A 17 2.64 -9.30 18.40
C GLU A 17 2.38 -9.33 19.92
N ARG A 18 2.98 -10.29 20.65
CA ARG A 18 2.84 -10.40 22.10
C ARG A 18 3.34 -9.14 22.81
N ARG A 19 4.46 -8.58 22.38
CA ARG A 19 5.02 -7.35 22.96
C ARG A 19 4.26 -6.11 22.50
N TYR A 20 3.85 -6.07 21.23
CA TYR A 20 3.09 -4.98 20.66
C TYR A 20 1.74 -4.81 21.37
N ALA A 21 1.02 -5.91 21.59
CA ALA A 21 -0.24 -5.91 22.34
C ALA A 21 -0.10 -5.39 23.79
N ALA A 22 1.08 -5.55 24.39
CA ALA A 22 1.37 -5.01 25.72
C ALA A 22 1.66 -3.49 25.72
N MET A 23 1.73 -2.87 24.53
CA MET A 23 2.06 -1.44 24.36
C MET A 23 0.93 -0.65 23.70
N PRO A 24 -0.25 -0.50 24.32
CA PRO A 24 -1.45 0.08 23.67
C PRO A 24 -1.31 1.55 23.26
N ARG A 25 -0.24 2.23 23.68
CA ARG A 25 0.07 3.60 23.25
C ARG A 25 0.98 3.66 22.03
N LEU A 26 1.62 2.56 21.66
CA LEU A 26 2.43 2.46 20.45
C LEU A 26 1.49 2.33 19.25
N LYS A 27 1.55 3.30 18.34
CA LYS A 27 0.57 3.37 17.23
C LYS A 27 1.02 2.63 15.97
N LYS A 28 2.32 2.60 15.70
CA LYS A 28 2.87 1.93 14.52
C LYS A 28 4.22 1.32 14.85
N ALA A 29 4.33 0.02 14.66
CA ALA A 29 5.58 -0.73 14.60
C ALA A 29 5.43 -1.79 13.52
N GLU A 30 6.53 -2.11 12.86
CA GLU A 30 6.59 -3.11 11.80
C GLU A 30 7.65 -4.14 12.13
N LEU A 31 7.44 -5.37 11.72
CA LEU A 31 8.45 -6.43 11.72
C LEU A 31 8.87 -6.69 10.28
N ILE A 32 10.13 -6.40 9.95
CA ILE A 32 10.68 -6.61 8.61
C ILE A 32 11.95 -7.45 8.74
N GLU A 33 11.98 -8.62 8.10
CA GLU A 33 13.10 -9.58 8.19
C GLU A 33 13.49 -9.89 9.65
N GLY A 34 12.48 -10.07 10.50
CA GLY A 34 12.67 -10.32 11.93
C GLY A 34 13.21 -9.12 12.73
N THR A 35 13.30 -7.94 12.14
CA THR A 35 13.75 -6.70 12.81
C THR A 35 12.57 -5.79 13.06
N VAL A 36 12.50 -5.24 14.27
CA VAL A 36 11.47 -4.27 14.68
C VAL A 36 11.82 -2.87 14.19
N TYR A 37 10.89 -2.25 13.46
CA TYR A 37 10.95 -0.85 13.06
C TYR A 37 9.84 -0.08 13.75
N MET A 38 10.15 1.15 14.20
CA MET A 38 9.19 2.05 14.81
C MET A 38 9.02 3.29 13.94
N ALA A 39 7.76 3.68 13.71
CA ALA A 39 7.46 4.82 12.88
C ALA A 39 7.95 6.13 13.49
N ALA A 40 8.51 6.99 12.65
CA ALA A 40 8.82 8.37 12.97
C ALA A 40 7.55 9.24 12.99
N ALA A 41 7.67 10.48 13.51
CA ALA A 41 6.57 11.43 13.47
C ALA A 41 6.21 11.81 12.02
N VAL A 42 4.90 11.72 11.69
CA VAL A 42 4.36 12.02 10.37
C VAL A 42 4.39 13.53 10.11
N ARG A 43 5.03 13.96 9.02
CA ARG A 43 5.09 15.35 8.59
C ARG A 43 4.04 15.63 7.51
N PHE A 44 3.35 16.78 7.59
CA PHE A 44 2.25 17.12 6.69
C PHE A 44 2.65 17.06 5.21
N ARG A 45 3.63 17.85 4.77
CA ARG A 45 4.00 17.95 3.35
C ARG A 45 4.75 16.74 2.81
N HIS A 46 5.48 16.06 3.68
CA HIS A 46 6.36 14.97 3.25
C HIS A 46 5.74 13.58 3.40
N HIS A 47 4.55 13.50 4.02
CA HIS A 47 3.86 12.21 4.18
C HIS A 47 2.34 12.36 4.20
N ALA A 48 1.76 13.08 5.17
CA ALA A 48 0.31 13.07 5.40
C ALA A 48 -0.50 13.58 4.18
N HIS A 49 -0.06 14.64 3.53
CA HIS A 49 -0.76 15.19 2.35
C HIS A 49 -0.58 14.30 1.11
N PRO A 50 0.64 13.85 0.72
CA PRO A 50 0.82 12.83 -0.32
C PRO A 50 0.00 11.58 -0.10
N HIS A 51 0.00 11.06 1.13
CA HIS A 51 -0.79 9.90 1.52
C HIS A 51 -2.29 10.12 1.27
N ALA A 52 -2.84 11.26 1.71
CA ALA A 52 -4.25 11.59 1.51
C ALA A 52 -4.64 11.66 0.01
N LEU A 53 -3.76 12.16 -0.87
CA LEU A 53 -4.01 12.21 -2.31
C LEU A 53 -4.10 10.79 -2.90
N LEU A 54 -3.14 9.92 -2.61
CA LEU A 54 -3.13 8.54 -3.13
C LEU A 54 -4.24 7.69 -2.52
N LEU A 55 -4.53 7.85 -1.22
CA LEU A 55 -5.64 7.17 -0.57
C LEU A 55 -6.99 7.56 -1.22
N THR A 56 -7.19 8.85 -1.50
CA THR A 56 -8.40 9.33 -2.19
C THR A 56 -8.50 8.75 -3.59
N TRP A 57 -7.41 8.78 -4.36
CA TRP A 57 -7.38 8.24 -5.73
C TRP A 57 -7.75 6.76 -5.75
N LEU A 58 -7.16 5.91 -4.89
CA LEU A 58 -7.48 4.49 -4.79
C LEU A 58 -8.90 4.26 -4.29
N SER A 59 -9.37 5.04 -3.33
CA SER A 59 -10.72 4.92 -2.78
C SER A 59 -11.78 5.24 -3.83
N VAL A 60 -11.59 6.28 -4.65
CA VAL A 60 -12.48 6.62 -5.75
C VAL A 60 -12.48 5.53 -6.82
N TYR A 61 -11.31 4.96 -7.15
CA TYR A 61 -11.23 3.83 -8.06
C TYR A 61 -11.98 2.60 -7.55
N ALA A 62 -11.83 2.27 -6.27
CA ALA A 62 -12.47 1.10 -5.65
C ALA A 62 -13.98 1.30 -5.43
N ALA A 63 -14.46 2.53 -5.24
CA ALA A 63 -15.84 2.83 -4.85
C ALA A 63 -16.92 2.23 -5.75
N THR A 64 -16.60 1.97 -7.02
CA THR A 64 -17.52 1.37 -8.01
C THR A 64 -17.23 -0.10 -8.30
N ARG A 65 -16.35 -0.72 -7.51
CA ARG A 65 -15.87 -2.10 -7.71
C ARG A 65 -16.00 -2.87 -6.41
N SER A 66 -17.17 -3.46 -6.18
CA SER A 66 -17.53 -4.13 -4.92
C SER A 66 -16.57 -5.26 -4.51
N GLN A 67 -15.79 -5.78 -5.45
CA GLN A 67 -14.77 -6.80 -5.20
C GLN A 67 -13.45 -6.23 -4.68
N LEU A 68 -13.28 -4.91 -4.63
CA LEU A 68 -12.06 -4.25 -4.17
C LEU A 68 -12.24 -3.64 -2.78
N GLU A 69 -11.16 -3.62 -2.01
CA GLU A 69 -11.08 -2.95 -0.72
C GLU A 69 -9.78 -2.15 -0.63
N VAL A 70 -9.90 -0.93 -0.12
CA VAL A 70 -8.76 -0.06 0.20
C VAL A 70 -8.63 0.03 1.71
N ALA A 71 -7.42 -0.06 2.23
CA ALA A 71 -7.16 0.18 3.63
C ALA A 71 -5.96 1.11 3.83
N ASP A 72 -6.04 1.88 4.91
CA ASP A 72 -5.07 2.85 5.38
C ASP A 72 -4.31 2.28 6.57
N ASN A 73 -2.98 2.20 6.49
CA ASN A 73 -2.12 1.74 7.58
C ASN A 73 -2.52 0.38 8.18
N ALA A 74 -3.03 -0.53 7.37
CA ALA A 74 -3.42 -1.85 7.83
C ALA A 74 -2.22 -2.76 8.00
N THR A 75 -2.18 -3.51 9.10
CA THR A 75 -1.14 -4.51 9.36
C THR A 75 -1.33 -5.72 8.44
N VAL A 76 -0.25 -6.15 7.80
CA VAL A 76 -0.22 -7.27 6.85
C VAL A 76 0.72 -8.37 7.37
N ARG A 77 0.18 -9.53 7.69
CA ARG A 77 0.94 -10.71 8.08
C ARG A 77 1.38 -11.48 6.84
N LEU A 78 2.65 -11.34 6.47
CA LEU A 78 3.20 -12.02 5.29
C LEU A 78 3.75 -13.41 5.64
N ASP A 79 4.54 -13.51 6.70
CA ASP A 79 5.10 -14.76 7.23
C ASP A 79 5.46 -14.63 8.73
N LEU A 80 6.33 -15.53 9.27
CA LEU A 80 6.73 -15.50 10.67
C LEU A 80 7.76 -14.42 11.03
N ASP A 81 8.41 -13.85 10.05
CA ASP A 81 9.46 -12.84 10.24
C ASP A 81 9.05 -11.47 9.65
N ASN A 82 7.82 -11.37 9.08
CA ASN A 82 7.39 -10.20 8.34
C ASN A 82 5.94 -9.83 8.62
N GLU A 83 5.77 -8.69 9.26
CA GLU A 83 4.49 -8.05 9.55
C GLU A 83 4.61 -6.54 9.30
N PRO A 84 4.66 -6.10 8.02
CA PRO A 84 4.66 -4.69 7.66
C PRO A 84 3.29 -4.03 7.90
N GLN A 85 3.32 -2.71 8.00
CA GLN A 85 2.14 -1.86 8.05
C GLN A 85 2.25 -0.80 6.93
N PRO A 86 1.95 -1.19 5.68
CA PRO A 86 2.02 -0.29 4.52
C PRO A 86 1.14 0.94 4.69
N ASP A 87 1.52 2.05 4.05
CA ASP A 87 0.73 3.27 4.13
C ASP A 87 -0.65 3.10 3.51
N ILE A 88 -0.76 2.47 2.33
CA ILE A 88 -2.04 2.17 1.69
C ILE A 88 -1.96 0.80 1.02
N ILE A 89 -3.06 0.07 1.05
CA ILE A 89 -3.24 -1.15 0.26
C ILE A 89 -4.49 -1.07 -0.60
N LEU A 90 -4.47 -1.74 -1.75
CA LEU A 90 -5.65 -2.09 -2.51
C LEU A 90 -5.65 -3.61 -2.71
N ARG A 91 -6.70 -4.27 -2.23
CA ARG A 91 -6.84 -5.72 -2.32
C ARG A 91 -8.09 -6.14 -3.08
N VAL A 92 -8.03 -7.31 -3.67
CA VAL A 92 -9.21 -8.03 -4.15
C VAL A 92 -9.73 -8.87 -2.99
N LYS A 93 -11.04 -8.88 -2.78
CA LYS A 93 -11.66 -9.72 -1.75
C LYS A 93 -11.43 -11.21 -2.02
N GLU A 94 -11.33 -12.00 -0.96
CA GLU A 94 -11.08 -13.45 -1.07
C GLU A 94 -12.13 -14.15 -1.94
N GLU A 95 -13.42 -13.84 -1.75
CA GLU A 95 -14.53 -14.38 -2.53
C GLU A 95 -14.49 -13.99 -4.02
N ALA A 96 -13.73 -12.95 -4.37
CA ALA A 96 -13.49 -12.54 -5.75
C ALA A 96 -12.14 -13.04 -6.32
N GLY A 97 -11.48 -13.96 -5.61
CA GLY A 97 -10.21 -14.55 -6.01
C GLY A 97 -8.98 -13.72 -5.59
N GLY A 98 -9.11 -12.91 -4.55
CA GLY A 98 -8.00 -12.18 -3.92
C GLY A 98 -6.99 -13.12 -3.27
N ARG A 99 -5.77 -12.64 -3.10
CA ARG A 99 -4.63 -13.40 -2.58
C ARG A 99 -4.41 -13.23 -1.09
N SER A 100 -5.07 -12.25 -0.51
CA SER A 100 -5.07 -11.99 0.93
C SER A 100 -6.45 -12.20 1.51
N ARG A 101 -6.51 -12.52 2.80
CA ARG A 101 -7.76 -12.68 3.55
C ARG A 101 -7.73 -11.82 4.82
N ILE A 102 -8.88 -11.62 5.42
CA ILE A 102 -8.98 -11.02 6.75
C ILE A 102 -9.03 -12.16 7.76
N SER A 103 -8.13 -12.15 8.74
CA SER A 103 -8.08 -13.13 9.82
C SER A 103 -9.21 -12.92 10.83
N GLU A 104 -9.44 -13.91 11.71
CA GLU A 104 -10.46 -13.82 12.77
C GLU A 104 -10.21 -12.67 13.76
N ASP A 105 -8.95 -12.28 13.94
CA ASP A 105 -8.50 -11.18 14.78
C ASP A 105 -8.30 -9.84 14.01
N ASP A 106 -8.89 -9.74 12.80
CA ASP A 106 -9.01 -8.52 12.00
C ASP A 106 -7.69 -7.99 11.40
N TYR A 107 -6.74 -8.89 11.09
CA TYR A 107 -5.53 -8.55 10.34
C TYR A 107 -5.60 -9.05 8.90
N ILE A 108 -4.81 -8.44 8.02
CA ILE A 108 -4.64 -8.95 6.66
C ILE A 108 -3.60 -10.08 6.69
N GLU A 109 -3.96 -11.26 6.20
CA GLU A 109 -3.05 -12.38 6.01
C GLU A 109 -2.81 -12.64 4.53
N GLY A 110 -1.54 -12.77 4.15
CA GLY A 110 -1.11 -12.91 2.76
C GLY A 110 -0.89 -11.57 2.06
N ALA A 111 -0.41 -11.64 0.82
CA ALA A 111 -0.01 -10.46 0.06
C ALA A 111 -1.22 -9.79 -0.62
N PRO A 112 -1.55 -8.52 -0.32
CA PRO A 112 -2.51 -7.76 -1.10
C PRO A 112 -1.97 -7.53 -2.52
N GLU A 113 -2.85 -7.22 -3.46
CA GLU A 113 -2.47 -7.06 -4.86
C GLU A 113 -1.64 -5.81 -5.12
N LEU A 114 -1.95 -4.70 -4.45
CA LEU A 114 -1.18 -3.45 -4.56
C LEU A 114 -0.85 -2.92 -3.16
N ILE A 115 0.41 -2.58 -2.97
CA ILE A 115 0.91 -1.83 -1.82
C ILE A 115 1.44 -0.48 -2.28
N VAL A 116 1.14 0.57 -1.49
CA VAL A 116 1.65 1.93 -1.71
C VAL A 116 2.40 2.39 -0.47
N GLU A 117 3.56 2.98 -0.69
CA GLU A 117 4.40 3.60 0.36
C GLU A 117 4.73 5.06 0.02
N ILE A 118 4.74 5.92 1.03
CA ILE A 118 5.12 7.32 0.94
C ILE A 118 6.50 7.50 1.58
N ALA A 119 7.53 7.49 0.76
CA ALA A 119 8.92 7.57 1.20
C ALA A 119 9.39 9.02 1.30
N ALA A 120 9.49 9.54 2.53
CA ALA A 120 9.92 10.92 2.78
C ALA A 120 11.41 11.07 3.10
N SER A 121 11.98 10.17 3.91
CA SER A 121 13.36 10.29 4.41
C SER A 121 14.19 9.01 4.31
N THR A 122 13.55 7.88 4.08
CA THR A 122 14.15 6.54 4.05
C THR A 122 13.96 5.87 2.68
N ALA A 123 13.92 6.68 1.61
CA ALA A 123 13.65 6.18 0.26
C ALA A 123 14.56 5.01 -0.15
N SER A 124 15.82 5.00 0.29
CA SER A 124 16.73 3.90 0.00
C SER A 124 16.35 2.62 0.77
N ASP A 125 15.98 2.73 2.04
CA ASP A 125 15.66 1.57 2.88
C ASP A 125 14.29 0.98 2.49
N ASP A 126 13.29 1.83 2.30
CA ASP A 126 11.97 1.42 1.83
C ASP A 126 12.04 0.81 0.42
N LEU A 127 12.81 1.43 -0.49
CA LEU A 127 13.01 0.88 -1.82
C LEU A 127 13.78 -0.45 -1.82
N HIS A 128 14.74 -0.66 -0.92
CA HIS A 128 15.54 -1.89 -0.94
C HIS A 128 14.95 -3.01 -0.09
N GLN A 129 14.60 -2.74 1.17
CA GLN A 129 14.09 -3.78 2.06
C GLN A 129 12.66 -4.16 1.75
N LYS A 130 11.74 -3.19 1.72
CA LYS A 130 10.33 -3.44 1.42
C LYS A 130 10.11 -3.88 -0.03
N PHE A 131 10.88 -3.34 -0.99
CA PHE A 131 10.86 -3.80 -2.38
C PHE A 131 11.14 -5.29 -2.49
N ASN A 132 12.21 -5.78 -1.87
CA ASN A 132 12.54 -7.20 -1.88
C ASN A 132 11.56 -8.04 -1.08
N LEU A 133 11.08 -7.52 0.07
CA LEU A 133 10.08 -8.16 0.89
C LEU A 133 8.80 -8.40 0.09
N TYR A 134 8.21 -7.35 -0.47
CA TYR A 134 6.95 -7.43 -1.20
C TYR A 134 7.07 -8.28 -2.47
N ARG A 135 8.20 -8.17 -3.20
CA ARG A 135 8.49 -9.01 -4.35
C ARG A 135 8.49 -10.49 -4.00
N ARG A 136 9.20 -10.92 -2.95
CA ARG A 136 9.30 -12.33 -2.54
C ARG A 136 7.97 -12.90 -2.07
N HIS A 137 7.13 -12.09 -1.44
CA HIS A 137 5.79 -12.50 -1.01
C HIS A 137 4.75 -12.40 -2.12
N GLY A 138 5.13 -11.95 -3.30
CA GLY A 138 4.29 -11.94 -4.48
C GLY A 138 3.23 -10.84 -4.47
N VAL A 139 3.48 -9.71 -3.81
CA VAL A 139 2.70 -8.48 -4.02
C VAL A 139 2.78 -8.13 -5.50
N GLN A 140 1.62 -8.08 -6.17
CA GLN A 140 1.60 -7.99 -7.63
C GLN A 140 2.00 -6.61 -8.14
N GLU A 141 1.67 -5.56 -7.38
CA GLU A 141 2.03 -4.19 -7.72
C GLU A 141 2.55 -3.45 -6.48
N TYR A 142 3.60 -2.68 -6.67
CA TYR A 142 4.20 -1.86 -5.62
C TYR A 142 4.42 -0.45 -6.14
N LEU A 143 3.80 0.53 -5.49
CA LEU A 143 3.90 1.94 -5.83
C LEU A 143 4.61 2.69 -4.70
N VAL A 144 5.64 3.45 -5.04
CA VAL A 144 6.39 4.28 -4.08
C VAL A 144 6.40 5.73 -4.56
N TRP A 145 5.93 6.64 -3.70
CA TRP A 145 6.13 8.06 -3.90
C TRP A 145 7.35 8.55 -3.11
N ARG A 146 8.44 8.81 -3.81
CA ARG A 146 9.66 9.43 -3.27
C ARG A 146 9.46 10.94 -3.20
N VAL A 147 8.86 11.41 -2.10
CA VAL A 147 8.34 12.79 -2.00
C VAL A 147 9.43 13.84 -2.14
N LEU A 148 10.60 13.62 -1.52
CA LEU A 148 11.72 14.58 -1.58
C LEU A 148 12.40 14.61 -2.95
N ASP A 149 12.34 13.52 -3.71
CA ASP A 149 12.87 13.44 -5.08
C ASP A 149 11.86 13.98 -6.10
N GLY A 150 10.60 14.13 -5.71
CA GLY A 150 9.51 14.48 -6.63
C GLY A 150 9.25 13.40 -7.67
N GLU A 151 9.45 12.12 -7.30
CA GLU A 151 9.31 11.00 -8.22
C GLU A 151 8.37 9.91 -7.67
N ILE A 152 7.73 9.22 -8.63
CA ILE A 152 6.86 8.08 -8.34
C ILE A 152 7.36 6.89 -9.14
N ASP A 153 7.56 5.78 -8.43
CA ASP A 153 7.89 4.50 -9.02
C ASP A 153 6.69 3.56 -8.86
N TRP A 154 6.26 2.93 -9.94
CA TRP A 154 5.25 1.87 -9.93
C TRP A 154 5.87 0.62 -10.54
N PHE A 155 5.86 -0.47 -9.78
CA PHE A 155 6.42 -1.75 -10.16
C PHE A 155 5.32 -2.78 -10.32
N CYS A 156 5.39 -3.59 -11.38
CA CYS A 156 4.54 -4.76 -11.58
C CYS A 156 5.38 -6.03 -11.50
N LEU A 157 4.88 -7.03 -10.76
CA LEU A 157 5.54 -8.32 -10.60
C LEU A 157 5.30 -9.20 -11.82
N ARG A 158 6.36 -9.48 -12.57
CA ARG A 158 6.32 -10.38 -13.74
C ARG A 158 7.44 -11.41 -13.62
N GLU A 159 7.10 -12.68 -13.73
CA GLU A 159 8.08 -13.79 -13.65
C GLU A 159 8.97 -13.75 -12.39
N GLY A 160 8.40 -13.30 -11.24
CA GLY A 160 9.10 -13.20 -9.97
C GLY A 160 9.97 -11.96 -9.77
N GLU A 161 10.02 -11.06 -10.75
CA GLU A 161 10.77 -9.82 -10.70
C GLU A 161 9.90 -8.59 -10.86
N TYR A 162 10.21 -7.51 -10.10
CA TYR A 162 9.54 -6.23 -10.28
C TYR A 162 10.08 -5.48 -11.49
N GLN A 163 9.17 -5.15 -12.41
CA GLN A 163 9.45 -4.33 -13.57
C GLN A 163 8.84 -2.94 -13.37
N ARG A 164 9.68 -1.90 -13.42
CA ARG A 164 9.24 -0.52 -13.30
C ARG A 164 8.39 -0.14 -14.51
N GLN A 165 7.24 0.46 -14.26
CA GLN A 165 6.37 0.97 -15.31
C GLN A 165 6.95 2.27 -15.87
N ILE A 166 6.80 2.44 -17.18
CA ILE A 166 7.24 3.63 -17.90
C ILE A 166 6.00 4.51 -18.14
N PRO A 167 6.07 5.81 -17.82
CA PRO A 167 4.97 6.73 -18.10
C PRO A 167 4.63 6.80 -19.59
N ASP A 168 3.35 6.99 -19.91
CA ASP A 168 2.91 7.30 -21.27
C ASP A 168 3.33 8.73 -21.70
N ASP A 169 3.02 9.12 -22.96
CA ASP A 169 3.36 10.44 -23.52
C ASP A 169 2.76 11.62 -22.74
N ARG A 170 1.80 11.37 -21.85
CA ARG A 170 1.19 12.36 -20.96
C ARG A 170 1.75 12.29 -19.53
N GLY A 171 2.75 11.45 -19.29
CA GLY A 171 3.33 11.26 -17.98
C GLY A 171 2.48 10.40 -17.03
N ARG A 172 1.52 9.60 -17.54
CA ARG A 172 0.64 8.78 -16.73
C ARG A 172 1.20 7.38 -16.57
N LEU A 173 1.07 6.83 -15.38
CA LEU A 173 1.41 5.45 -15.04
C LEU A 173 0.15 4.58 -14.92
N SER A 174 0.28 3.30 -15.25
CA SER A 174 -0.72 2.26 -15.00
C SER A 174 -0.06 0.94 -14.68
N GLY A 175 -0.72 0.13 -13.84
CA GLY A 175 -0.30 -1.24 -13.55
C GLY A 175 -0.99 -2.25 -14.46
N ASP A 176 -0.74 -3.53 -14.18
CA ASP A 176 -1.28 -4.66 -14.96
C ASP A 176 -2.54 -5.25 -14.30
N ARG A 177 -2.63 -5.18 -12.96
CA ARG A 177 -3.63 -5.91 -12.18
C ARG A 177 -5.01 -5.24 -12.15
N PHE A 178 -5.03 -3.91 -12.19
CA PHE A 178 -6.24 -3.13 -12.00
C PHE A 178 -6.61 -2.36 -13.27
N PRO A 179 -7.47 -2.92 -14.15
CA PRO A 179 -7.82 -2.29 -15.42
C PRO A 179 -8.40 -0.89 -15.24
N GLY A 180 -7.79 0.10 -15.91
CA GLY A 180 -8.19 1.50 -15.83
C GLY A 180 -7.73 2.24 -14.57
N LEU A 181 -6.98 1.62 -13.68
CA LEU A 181 -6.28 2.34 -12.63
C LEU A 181 -5.10 3.08 -13.26
N VAL A 182 -5.28 4.37 -13.50
CA VAL A 182 -4.31 5.26 -14.13
C VAL A 182 -3.97 6.37 -13.17
N LEU A 183 -2.69 6.67 -13.00
CA LEU A 183 -2.18 7.76 -12.18
C LEU A 183 -1.58 8.85 -13.07
N ASP A 184 -2.17 10.03 -13.06
CA ASP A 184 -1.59 11.22 -13.68
C ASP A 184 -0.51 11.78 -12.75
N VAL A 185 0.75 11.41 -13.06
CA VAL A 185 1.90 11.77 -12.21
C VAL A 185 2.17 13.27 -12.21
N PRO A 186 2.16 13.99 -13.34
CA PRO A 186 2.29 15.44 -13.34
C PRO A 186 1.23 16.15 -12.48
N ALA A 187 -0.03 15.75 -12.60
CA ALA A 187 -1.12 16.33 -11.81
C ALA A 187 -0.94 16.02 -10.31
N LEU A 188 -0.55 14.80 -9.96
CA LEU A 188 -0.32 14.41 -8.57
C LEU A 188 0.83 15.21 -7.94
N LEU A 189 1.95 15.32 -8.62
CA LEU A 189 3.12 16.08 -8.14
C LEU A 189 2.82 17.58 -8.01
N ALA A 190 1.90 18.12 -8.84
CA ALA A 190 1.39 19.48 -8.73
C ALA A 190 0.34 19.66 -7.61
N GLY A 191 -0.07 18.57 -6.93
CA GLY A 191 -1.12 18.58 -5.91
C GLY A 191 -2.54 18.78 -6.48
N ASN A 192 -2.73 18.59 -7.79
CA ASN A 192 -4.02 18.75 -8.46
C ASN A 192 -4.83 17.44 -8.43
N LEU A 193 -5.49 17.19 -7.31
CA LEU A 193 -6.29 15.96 -7.14
C LEU A 193 -7.44 15.85 -8.17
N ALA A 194 -8.01 16.96 -8.62
CA ALA A 194 -9.11 16.93 -9.58
C ALA A 194 -8.67 16.28 -10.91
N ASP A 195 -7.50 16.66 -11.44
CA ASP A 195 -6.97 16.07 -12.66
C ASP A 195 -6.51 14.63 -12.46
N VAL A 196 -5.94 14.30 -11.29
CA VAL A 196 -5.64 12.90 -10.92
C VAL A 196 -6.90 12.03 -10.98
N LEU A 197 -8.00 12.49 -10.39
CA LEU A 197 -9.27 11.75 -10.39
C LEU A 197 -9.91 11.71 -11.79
N ALA A 198 -9.76 12.75 -12.59
CA ALA A 198 -10.26 12.79 -13.96
C ALA A 198 -9.57 11.77 -14.88
N SER A 199 -8.40 11.26 -14.50
CA SER A 199 -7.70 10.19 -15.24
C SER A 199 -8.30 8.79 -15.01
N LEU A 200 -9.15 8.62 -13.98
CA LEU A 200 -9.82 7.36 -13.69
C LEU A 200 -11.02 7.16 -14.64
N PRO A 201 -11.30 5.91 -15.07
CA PRO A 201 -12.48 5.62 -15.85
C PRO A 201 -13.73 5.88 -15.00
N TYR A 202 -14.55 6.83 -15.43
CA TYR A 202 -15.88 7.00 -14.85
C TYR A 202 -16.68 5.72 -15.06
N PRO A 203 -17.37 5.21 -14.04
CA PRO A 203 -18.34 4.14 -14.27
C PRO A 203 -19.40 4.69 -15.24
N SER A 204 -19.57 4.03 -16.38
CA SER A 204 -20.75 4.30 -17.22
C SER A 204 -21.97 4.13 -16.32
N PRO A 205 -22.91 5.10 -16.28
CA PRO A 205 -24.13 4.92 -15.51
C PRO A 205 -24.78 3.62 -15.98
N THR A 206 -24.98 2.69 -15.05
CA THR A 206 -25.74 1.47 -15.32
C THR A 206 -27.09 1.91 -15.88
N PRO A 207 -27.52 1.44 -17.08
CA PRO A 207 -28.84 1.81 -17.58
C PRO A 207 -29.85 1.40 -16.50
N ASN A 208 -30.58 2.36 -16.01
CA ASN A 208 -31.69 2.15 -15.09
C ASN A 208 -32.69 1.25 -15.85
N HIS A 209 -32.68 -0.06 -15.59
CA HIS A 209 -33.76 -0.93 -16.03
C HIS A 209 -34.99 -0.46 -15.25
N GLY A 210 -35.73 0.42 -15.94
CA GLY A 210 -36.97 0.95 -15.43
C GLY A 210 -37.88 -0.15 -14.90
N LEU A 211 -38.28 0.04 -13.66
CA LEU A 211 -39.44 -0.65 -13.10
C LEU A 211 -40.64 -0.34 -14.02
N GLN A 212 -41.07 -1.36 -14.78
CA GLN A 212 -42.42 -1.43 -15.33
C GLN A 212 -43.32 -2.14 -14.33
#